data_4caf731b83ef9e7b8cf2f68ec36b80b9
#
_entry.id   4caf731b83ef9e7b8cf2f68ec36b80b9
#
_cell.length_a   1.000
_cell.length_b   1.000
_cell.length_c   1.000
_cell.angle_alpha   90.00
_cell.angle_beta   90.00
_cell.angle_gamma   90.00
#
_symmetry.space_group_name_H-M   'P 1'
#
loop_
_entity.id
_entity.type
_entity.pdbx_description
1 polymer ?
#
loop_
_entity_poly.entity_id
_entity_poly.type
_entity_poly.pdbx_seq_one_letter_code
_entity_poly.pdbx_strand_id
1 'polypeptide(L)'
;MKFSGKYNRSAMYYFSEGRMRFLPLFLLFLLWVAPFSGSSQPAGDKDTTIILLADKQIQLDCTQGLNDLYNFKFEQAEADFQDLKTRYGWHPLPYFLMGLSDWWKIMPNPKDTSHDDAFLAYMDTTIRVAERLYNEYPAYKAEAAFFLAAAYGFKGRLYSDEERKNWRKAASVGKSALNYLEESRGNHNLSPELVFGDALYNYFSVWVPENYPALRPLLWFFRKGDKDLGLKQLKEVSYNAFYTRTEAMVWLMRILNSYENDQIQALQISEYLVESYPNNPYFHRYYARMLYSVGRYVEAEPVCKEILARIDSGMTGYEATSGRYAAFFLGQIHESKRNLDEAKKYYELCVKYAEEIGAVDSGYYLFSLISIGEINQAQGNKAEAKRYFQMVRKKADRKDEAFKDAKRKLKRLEKGD
;
A
#
# COMPACT_ATOMS: atom_id res chain seq x y z
N MET A 1 -27.68 -0.84 -22.68
CA MET A 1 -28.37 -1.13 -21.43
C MET A 1 -27.75 -0.27 -20.33
N LYS A 2 -28.47 0.72 -19.80
CA LYS A 2 -27.99 1.54 -18.68
C LYS A 2 -28.06 0.70 -17.40
N PHE A 3 -26.93 0.21 -16.91
CA PHE A 3 -26.83 -0.42 -15.60
C PHE A 3 -27.05 0.65 -14.54
N SER A 4 -28.20 0.63 -13.89
CA SER A 4 -28.49 1.45 -12.72
C SER A 4 -27.90 0.72 -11.49
N GLY A 5 -26.59 0.81 -11.33
CA GLY A 5 -25.94 0.36 -10.11
C GLY A 5 -26.35 1.25 -8.95
N LYS A 6 -27.18 0.75 -8.06
CA LYS A 6 -27.68 1.46 -6.86
C LYS A 6 -26.57 2.03 -5.95
N TYR A 7 -25.32 1.64 -6.17
CA TYR A 7 -24.18 1.99 -5.33
C TYR A 7 -23.01 2.64 -6.09
N ASN A 8 -23.23 3.09 -7.34
CA ASN A 8 -22.14 3.41 -8.26
C ASN A 8 -21.39 4.74 -8.03
N ARG A 9 -21.79 5.60 -7.08
CA ARG A 9 -21.00 6.80 -6.70
C ARG A 9 -20.71 6.92 -5.21
N SER A 10 -21.66 6.58 -4.34
CA SER A 10 -21.43 6.65 -2.88
C SER A 10 -20.63 5.46 -2.35
N ALA A 11 -20.78 4.26 -2.91
CA ALA A 11 -20.01 3.09 -2.51
C ALA A 11 -18.52 3.21 -2.87
N MET A 12 -18.17 3.85 -3.99
CA MET A 12 -16.77 4.08 -4.37
C MET A 12 -15.98 4.92 -3.36
N TYR A 13 -16.62 5.88 -2.67
CA TYR A 13 -15.98 6.65 -1.60
C TYR A 13 -15.76 5.85 -0.32
N TYR A 14 -16.52 4.76 -0.10
CA TYR A 14 -16.42 3.90 1.08
C TYR A 14 -15.54 2.67 0.86
N PHE A 15 -15.25 2.33 -0.40
CA PHE A 15 -14.33 1.24 -0.78
C PHE A 15 -12.86 1.67 -0.89
N SER A 16 -12.52 2.94 -0.70
CA SER A 16 -11.16 3.29 -0.31
C SER A 16 -10.93 2.58 1.04
N GLU A 17 -9.94 1.72 1.14
CA GLU A 17 -9.39 1.24 2.41
C GLU A 17 -9.34 2.47 3.30
N GLY A 18 -10.13 2.47 4.38
CA GLY A 18 -10.62 3.61 5.11
C GLY A 18 -9.76 4.83 4.89
N ARG A 19 -10.27 5.92 4.31
CA ARG A 19 -9.54 7.13 3.86
C ARG A 19 -8.18 7.13 4.47
N MET A 20 -7.10 6.89 3.71
CA MET A 20 -5.77 6.61 4.25
C MET A 20 -5.51 7.56 5.42
N ARG A 21 -5.88 7.15 6.64
CA ARG A 21 -5.59 7.84 7.89
C ARG A 21 -4.08 7.80 8.18
N PHE A 22 -3.36 7.08 7.32
CA PHE A 22 -1.96 6.74 7.46
C PHE A 22 -0.97 7.84 7.09
N LEU A 23 -1.37 8.80 6.28
CA LEU A 23 -0.37 9.67 5.67
C LEU A 23 -0.12 11.01 6.37
N PRO A 24 -1.08 11.64 7.05
CA PRO A 24 -0.82 12.97 7.63
C PRO A 24 0.25 12.97 8.73
N LEU A 25 0.62 11.82 9.27
CA LEU A 25 1.55 11.73 10.40
C LEU A 25 3.01 11.54 10.02
N PHE A 26 3.31 11.23 8.77
CA PHE A 26 4.70 11.24 8.29
C PHE A 26 5.38 12.62 8.40
N LEU A 27 4.57 13.69 8.56
CA LEU A 27 5.01 15.08 8.63
C LEU A 27 4.81 15.75 10.00
N LEU A 28 4.44 15.03 11.04
CA LEU A 28 3.84 15.62 12.25
C LEU A 28 4.81 16.15 13.32
N PHE A 29 6.15 16.01 13.20
CA PHE A 29 7.04 16.52 14.28
C PHE A 29 8.35 17.08 13.77
N LEU A 30 8.40 18.43 13.65
CA LEU A 30 9.65 19.19 13.59
C LEU A 30 9.55 20.44 14.44
N LEU A 31 10.03 20.36 15.66
CA LEU A 31 10.45 21.51 16.45
C LEU A 31 11.92 21.30 16.84
N TRP A 32 12.74 22.19 16.38
CA TRP A 32 14.15 22.43 16.67
C TRP A 32 15.14 22.01 15.57
N VAL A 33 15.48 22.99 14.76
CA VAL A 33 16.68 22.96 13.91
C VAL A 33 17.61 24.06 14.38
N ALA A 34 18.78 23.69 14.87
CA ALA A 34 19.93 24.58 14.96
C ALA A 34 20.70 24.51 13.62
N PRO A 35 21.20 25.64 13.07
CA PRO A 35 21.94 25.60 11.83
C PRO A 35 23.36 25.04 12.07
N PHE A 36 23.74 24.02 11.31
CA PHE A 36 25.13 23.56 11.26
C PHE A 36 25.83 24.20 10.05
N SER A 37 26.91 24.89 10.36
CA SER A 37 27.79 25.54 9.40
C SER A 37 28.64 24.50 8.67
N GLY A 38 28.77 24.66 7.35
CA GLY A 38 29.55 23.76 6.50
C GLY A 38 31.07 23.82 6.81
N SER A 39 31.70 22.68 6.70
CA SER A 39 33.13 22.50 6.62
C SER A 39 33.52 21.98 5.24
N SER A 40 34.52 22.60 4.67
CA SER A 40 35.14 22.38 3.37
C SER A 40 35.76 20.98 3.21
N GLN A 41 35.57 20.39 2.02
CA GLN A 41 36.16 19.12 1.59
C GLN A 41 37.70 19.18 1.41
N PRO A 42 38.43 18.12 1.73
CA PRO A 42 39.71 17.80 1.11
C PRO A 42 39.49 16.94 -0.12
N ALA A 43 40.17 17.30 -1.21
CA ALA A 43 40.25 16.51 -2.43
C ALA A 43 41.00 15.19 -2.17
N GLY A 44 40.32 14.08 -2.35
CA GLY A 44 40.87 12.75 -2.24
C GLY A 44 40.76 11.98 -3.57
N ASP A 45 41.78 11.22 -3.83
CA ASP A 45 42.17 10.37 -4.92
C ASP A 45 41.06 9.75 -5.79
N LYS A 46 41.32 9.62 -7.08
CA LYS A 46 40.47 8.94 -8.08
C LYS A 46 40.57 7.44 -7.94
N ASP A 47 40.10 6.88 -6.85
CA ASP A 47 39.70 5.49 -6.80
C ASP A 47 38.31 5.36 -7.43
N THR A 48 38.12 4.39 -8.33
CA THR A 48 36.83 4.12 -8.99
C THR A 48 35.81 3.63 -7.94
N THR A 49 35.15 4.57 -7.30
CA THR A 49 34.08 4.29 -6.34
C THR A 49 32.90 3.64 -7.09
N ILE A 50 32.62 2.40 -6.80
CA ILE A 50 31.48 1.67 -7.36
C ILE A 50 30.23 2.04 -6.57
N ILE A 51 29.34 2.80 -7.18
CA ILE A 51 28.00 3.08 -6.65
C ILE A 51 27.11 1.88 -6.94
N LEU A 52 26.75 1.09 -5.91
CA LEU A 52 26.06 -0.19 -6.11
C LEU A 52 24.67 -0.02 -6.73
N LEU A 53 23.96 1.05 -6.40
CA LEU A 53 22.66 1.36 -7.01
C LEU A 53 22.73 1.58 -8.52
N ALA A 54 23.88 2.03 -9.04
CA ALA A 54 24.08 2.31 -10.45
C ALA A 54 24.85 1.21 -11.20
N ASP A 55 25.42 0.25 -10.48
CA ASP A 55 26.24 -0.81 -11.07
C ASP A 55 25.35 -1.82 -11.82
N LYS A 56 25.59 -1.93 -13.14
CA LYS A 56 24.79 -2.78 -14.03
C LYS A 56 24.95 -4.27 -13.74
N GLN A 57 26.14 -4.71 -13.32
CA GLN A 57 26.35 -6.13 -13.02
C GLN A 57 25.61 -6.51 -11.75
N ILE A 58 25.65 -5.66 -10.72
CA ILE A 58 24.93 -5.90 -9.47
C ILE A 58 23.40 -5.87 -9.71
N GLN A 59 22.92 -4.95 -10.56
CA GLN A 59 21.51 -4.95 -10.97
C GLN A 59 21.12 -6.26 -11.67
N LEU A 60 21.94 -6.77 -12.58
CA LEU A 60 21.71 -8.07 -13.23
C LEU A 60 21.69 -9.21 -12.21
N ASP A 61 22.65 -9.24 -11.29
CA ASP A 61 22.72 -10.23 -10.21
C ASP A 61 21.48 -10.20 -9.30
N CYS A 62 20.90 -9.02 -9.05
CA CYS A 62 19.69 -8.85 -8.24
C CYS A 62 18.37 -9.11 -8.99
N THR A 63 18.40 -9.28 -10.33
CA THR A 63 17.19 -9.35 -11.15
C THR A 63 16.29 -10.52 -10.74
N GLN A 64 16.88 -11.72 -10.59
CA GLN A 64 16.10 -12.92 -10.23
C GLN A 64 15.53 -12.80 -8.83
N GLY A 65 16.36 -12.40 -7.85
CA GLY A 65 15.90 -12.22 -6.47
C GLY A 65 14.75 -11.21 -6.33
N LEU A 66 14.79 -10.08 -7.05
CA LEU A 66 13.69 -9.11 -7.06
C LEU A 66 12.43 -9.66 -7.75
N ASN A 67 12.57 -10.40 -8.85
CA ASN A 67 11.45 -11.03 -9.51
C ASN A 67 10.79 -12.09 -8.60
N ASP A 68 11.59 -12.89 -7.92
CA ASP A 68 11.08 -13.91 -6.98
C ASP A 68 10.44 -13.28 -5.75
N LEU A 69 11.01 -12.19 -5.21
CA LEU A 69 10.43 -11.39 -4.13
C LEU A 69 9.01 -10.93 -4.47
N TYR A 70 8.86 -10.23 -5.60
CA TYR A 70 7.55 -9.71 -6.00
C TYR A 70 6.59 -10.80 -6.48
N ASN A 71 7.08 -12.00 -6.82
CA ASN A 71 6.27 -13.19 -7.07
C ASN A 71 6.01 -14.06 -5.83
N PHE A 72 6.33 -13.58 -4.63
CA PHE A 72 6.08 -14.29 -3.36
C PHE A 72 6.84 -15.62 -3.22
N LYS A 73 7.97 -15.74 -3.91
CA LYS A 73 8.92 -16.84 -3.76
C LYS A 73 10.05 -16.41 -2.80
N PHE A 74 9.67 -16.15 -1.56
CA PHE A 74 10.55 -15.50 -0.58
C PHE A 74 11.83 -16.30 -0.28
N GLU A 75 11.76 -17.63 -0.21
CA GLU A 75 12.93 -18.46 0.06
C GLU A 75 14.01 -18.30 -1.05
N GLN A 76 13.60 -18.26 -2.31
CA GLN A 76 14.49 -18.07 -3.45
C GLN A 76 15.07 -16.65 -3.44
N ALA A 77 14.24 -15.64 -3.25
CA ALA A 77 14.68 -14.25 -3.20
C ALA A 77 15.70 -14.02 -2.06
N GLU A 78 15.42 -14.56 -0.88
CA GLU A 78 16.28 -14.42 0.29
C GLU A 78 17.60 -15.17 0.14
N ALA A 79 17.63 -16.29 -0.58
CA ALA A 79 18.87 -16.98 -0.92
C ALA A 79 19.75 -16.09 -1.81
N ASP A 80 19.19 -15.46 -2.84
CA ASP A 80 19.92 -14.53 -3.72
C ASP A 80 20.42 -13.30 -2.95
N PHE A 81 19.60 -12.74 -2.05
CA PHE A 81 19.99 -11.61 -1.22
C PHE A 81 21.05 -11.98 -0.16
N GLN A 82 21.05 -13.21 0.32
CA GLN A 82 22.09 -13.72 1.23
C GLN A 82 23.42 -13.89 0.48
N ASP A 83 23.43 -14.34 -0.78
CA ASP A 83 24.63 -14.36 -1.60
C ASP A 83 25.16 -12.93 -1.87
N LEU A 84 24.28 -11.99 -2.18
CA LEU A 84 24.63 -10.58 -2.30
C LEU A 84 25.25 -10.04 -1.02
N LYS A 85 24.70 -10.40 0.15
CA LYS A 85 25.24 -10.03 1.46
C LYS A 85 26.63 -10.62 1.71
N THR A 86 26.90 -11.82 1.24
CA THR A 86 28.23 -12.43 1.35
C THR A 86 29.28 -11.63 0.56
N ARG A 87 28.91 -11.12 -0.60
CA ARG A 87 29.80 -10.31 -1.45
C ARG A 87 29.90 -8.84 -1.04
N TYR A 88 28.78 -8.25 -0.60
CA TYR A 88 28.65 -6.82 -0.35
C TYR A 88 28.10 -6.50 1.05
N GLY A 89 28.43 -7.31 2.06
CA GLY A 89 27.96 -7.12 3.46
C GLY A 89 28.45 -5.83 4.15
N TRP A 90 29.39 -5.11 3.52
CA TRP A 90 29.82 -3.78 3.93
C TRP A 90 28.86 -2.67 3.49
N HIS A 91 27.92 -2.96 2.54
CA HIS A 91 27.00 -2.03 1.92
C HIS A 91 25.55 -2.24 2.43
N PRO A 92 24.69 -1.20 2.55
CA PRO A 92 23.32 -1.34 3.07
C PRO A 92 22.37 -2.11 2.15
N LEU A 93 22.61 -2.18 0.85
CA LEU A 93 21.74 -2.78 -0.16
C LEU A 93 21.25 -4.19 0.19
N PRO A 94 22.11 -5.18 0.53
CA PRO A 94 21.63 -6.54 0.83
C PRO A 94 20.68 -6.59 2.02
N TYR A 95 20.96 -5.83 3.05
CA TYR A 95 20.12 -5.77 4.25
C TYR A 95 18.77 -5.10 3.97
N PHE A 96 18.79 -4.07 3.15
CA PHE A 96 17.57 -3.40 2.70
C PHE A 96 16.66 -4.35 1.90
N LEU A 97 17.23 -5.14 0.99
CA LEU A 97 16.48 -6.13 0.19
C LEU A 97 15.90 -7.25 1.05
N MET A 98 16.64 -7.74 2.06
CA MET A 98 16.10 -8.68 3.06
C MET A 98 14.92 -8.08 3.83
N GLY A 99 15.05 -6.83 4.28
CA GLY A 99 13.94 -6.13 4.93
C GLY A 99 12.76 -5.85 3.98
N LEU A 100 13.02 -5.63 2.69
CA LEU A 100 11.95 -5.51 1.69
C LEU A 100 11.21 -6.83 1.49
N SER A 101 11.88 -7.99 1.63
CA SER A 101 11.24 -9.31 1.66
C SER A 101 10.23 -9.41 2.81
N ASP A 102 10.63 -9.09 4.03
CA ASP A 102 9.71 -9.11 5.18
C ASP A 102 8.59 -8.07 5.04
N TRP A 103 8.88 -6.91 4.45
CA TRP A 103 7.86 -5.92 4.12
C TRP A 103 6.75 -6.50 3.21
N TRP A 104 7.12 -7.25 2.18
CA TRP A 104 6.17 -7.86 1.26
C TRP A 104 5.43 -9.07 1.86
N LYS A 105 5.94 -9.70 2.93
CA LYS A 105 5.18 -10.66 3.74
C LYS A 105 4.10 -9.95 4.59
N ILE A 106 4.34 -8.72 5.06
CA ILE A 106 3.37 -7.89 5.80
C ILE A 106 2.25 -7.35 4.88
N MET A 107 2.58 -6.96 3.63
CA MET A 107 1.69 -6.21 2.74
C MET A 107 0.34 -6.86 2.43
N PRO A 108 0.20 -8.18 2.26
CA PRO A 108 -1.10 -8.83 2.01
C PRO A 108 -2.07 -8.66 3.17
N ASN A 109 -1.58 -8.78 4.40
CA ASN A 109 -2.37 -8.66 5.62
C ASN A 109 -1.65 -7.84 6.71
N PRO A 110 -1.80 -6.51 6.71
CA PRO A 110 -1.16 -5.67 7.72
C PRO A 110 -1.58 -5.96 9.17
N LYS A 111 -2.64 -6.75 9.40
CA LYS A 111 -3.05 -7.17 10.75
C LYS A 111 -2.15 -8.26 11.32
N ASP A 112 -1.50 -9.03 10.47
CA ASP A 112 -0.46 -9.96 10.89
C ASP A 112 0.83 -9.20 11.22
N THR A 113 1.25 -9.27 12.47
CA THR A 113 2.44 -8.60 12.97
C THR A 113 3.64 -9.54 13.11
N SER A 114 3.51 -10.80 12.67
CA SER A 114 4.53 -11.84 12.85
C SER A 114 5.88 -11.54 12.17
N HIS A 115 5.86 -10.72 11.11
CA HIS A 115 7.06 -10.31 10.37
C HIS A 115 7.63 -8.95 10.80
N ASP A 116 7.00 -8.24 11.75
CA ASP A 116 7.41 -6.88 12.14
C ASP A 116 8.82 -6.84 12.73
N ASP A 117 9.15 -7.76 13.64
CA ASP A 117 10.45 -7.77 14.31
C ASP A 117 11.60 -8.09 13.33
N ALA A 118 11.42 -9.03 12.42
CA ALA A 118 12.38 -9.37 11.37
C ALA A 118 12.61 -8.17 10.44
N PHE A 119 11.53 -7.58 9.95
CA PHE A 119 11.56 -6.36 9.14
C PHE A 119 12.32 -5.22 9.84
N LEU A 120 11.98 -4.93 11.09
CA LEU A 120 12.64 -3.86 11.86
C LEU A 120 14.12 -4.14 12.08
N ALA A 121 14.51 -5.38 12.34
CA ALA A 121 15.91 -5.78 12.53
C ALA A 121 16.75 -5.56 11.25
N TYR A 122 16.20 -5.88 10.07
CA TYR A 122 16.87 -5.61 8.81
C TYR A 122 16.95 -4.11 8.49
N MET A 123 15.89 -3.33 8.77
CA MET A 123 15.93 -1.88 8.60
C MET A 123 16.94 -1.24 9.56
N ASP A 124 17.03 -1.69 10.80
CA ASP A 124 18.04 -1.21 11.79
C ASP A 124 19.46 -1.56 11.35
N THR A 125 19.66 -2.74 10.76
CA THR A 125 20.96 -3.12 10.20
C THR A 125 21.32 -2.28 8.99
N THR A 126 20.34 -2.03 8.10
CA THR A 126 20.51 -1.13 6.95
C THR A 126 20.94 0.26 7.40
N ILE A 127 20.26 0.83 8.41
CA ILE A 127 20.59 2.14 8.98
C ILE A 127 22.02 2.15 9.52
N ARG A 128 22.38 1.19 10.35
CA ARG A 128 23.72 1.13 10.96
C ARG A 128 24.84 1.04 9.91
N VAL A 129 24.66 0.22 8.86
CA VAL A 129 25.64 0.06 7.79
C VAL A 129 25.71 1.33 6.95
N ALA A 130 24.56 1.93 6.63
CA ALA A 130 24.49 3.17 5.86
C ALA A 130 25.06 4.36 6.64
N GLU A 131 24.84 4.47 7.97
CA GLU A 131 25.43 5.53 8.80
C GLU A 131 26.96 5.46 8.80
N ARG A 132 27.53 4.25 8.83
CA ARG A 132 28.97 4.09 8.72
C ARG A 132 29.48 4.62 7.36
N LEU A 133 28.85 4.22 6.25
CA LEU A 133 29.22 4.69 4.93
C LEU A 133 29.07 6.21 4.80
N TYR A 134 27.99 6.76 5.32
CA TYR A 134 27.68 8.18 5.28
C TYR A 134 28.75 9.02 6.01
N ASN A 135 29.21 8.54 7.18
CA ASN A 135 30.14 9.28 8.04
C ASN A 135 31.61 9.08 7.66
N GLU A 136 31.98 7.86 7.23
CA GLU A 136 33.39 7.49 7.05
C GLU A 136 33.85 7.58 5.58
N TYR A 137 32.92 7.53 4.61
CA TYR A 137 33.25 7.42 3.19
C TYR A 137 32.52 8.48 2.34
N PRO A 138 33.11 9.66 2.13
CA PRO A 138 32.47 10.78 1.42
C PRO A 138 31.95 10.43 0.02
N ALA A 139 32.61 9.51 -0.68
CA ALA A 139 32.23 9.07 -2.01
C ALA A 139 30.86 8.33 -2.05
N TYR A 140 30.47 7.69 -0.95
CA TYR A 140 29.19 7.01 -0.83
C TYR A 140 28.11 7.82 -0.13
N LYS A 141 28.38 9.08 0.23
CA LYS A 141 27.48 9.89 1.09
C LYS A 141 26.07 9.99 0.52
N ALA A 142 25.91 10.23 -0.79
CA ALA A 142 24.60 10.36 -1.42
C ALA A 142 23.84 9.02 -1.47
N GLU A 143 24.52 7.92 -1.79
CA GLU A 143 23.96 6.58 -1.80
C GLU A 143 23.57 6.12 -0.39
N ALA A 144 24.44 6.35 0.59
CA ALA A 144 24.14 6.06 2.00
C ALA A 144 22.93 6.87 2.51
N ALA A 145 22.84 8.15 2.16
CA ALA A 145 21.70 9.00 2.50
C ALA A 145 20.38 8.47 1.90
N PHE A 146 20.42 7.94 0.68
CA PHE A 146 19.25 7.28 0.09
C PHE A 146 18.80 6.08 0.92
N PHE A 147 19.69 5.17 1.31
CA PHE A 147 19.32 4.01 2.13
C PHE A 147 18.84 4.41 3.53
N LEU A 148 19.42 5.44 4.13
CA LEU A 148 18.96 5.99 5.40
C LEU A 148 17.54 6.56 5.28
N ALA A 149 17.30 7.38 4.25
CA ALA A 149 15.97 7.93 3.98
C ALA A 149 14.93 6.81 3.75
N ALA A 150 15.28 5.81 2.95
CA ALA A 150 14.41 4.67 2.64
C ALA A 150 14.12 3.82 3.88
N ALA A 151 15.14 3.40 4.62
CA ALA A 151 14.96 2.53 5.79
C ALA A 151 14.15 3.23 6.90
N TYR A 152 14.46 4.50 7.21
CA TYR A 152 13.66 5.30 8.15
C TYR A 152 12.23 5.53 7.64
N GLY A 153 12.05 5.73 6.32
CA GLY A 153 10.74 5.89 5.70
C GLY A 153 9.87 4.64 5.83
N PHE A 154 10.43 3.46 5.56
CA PHE A 154 9.73 2.17 5.71
C PHE A 154 9.39 1.88 7.18
N LYS A 155 10.31 2.15 8.14
CA LYS A 155 9.99 2.07 9.57
C LYS A 155 8.86 3.03 9.97
N GLY A 156 8.88 4.26 9.45
CA GLY A 156 7.82 5.24 9.67
C GLY A 156 6.46 4.75 9.18
N ARG A 157 6.44 4.12 8.01
CA ARG A 157 5.24 3.52 7.43
C ARG A 157 4.71 2.37 8.30
N LEU A 158 5.56 1.45 8.78
CA LEU A 158 5.14 0.39 9.67
C LEU A 158 4.56 0.94 10.98
N TYR A 159 5.27 1.86 11.65
CA TYR A 159 4.83 2.42 12.93
C TYR A 159 3.54 3.23 12.82
N SER A 160 3.26 3.83 11.66
CA SER A 160 2.03 4.60 11.42
C SER A 160 0.84 3.74 11.00
N ASP A 161 1.02 2.45 10.82
CA ASP A 161 -0.05 1.52 10.45
C ASP A 161 -1.15 1.45 11.52
N GLU A 162 -2.41 1.20 11.10
CA GLU A 162 -3.58 1.18 12.01
C GLU A 162 -3.50 0.11 13.09
N GLU A 163 -2.80 -0.96 12.88
CA GLU A 163 -2.63 -2.02 13.87
C GLU A 163 -1.52 -1.66 14.87
N ARG A 164 -0.46 -0.96 14.43
CA ARG A 164 0.70 -0.58 15.26
C ARG A 164 0.47 0.72 16.01
N LYS A 165 -0.13 1.72 15.39
CA LYS A 165 -0.52 3.05 15.95
C LYS A 165 0.57 3.73 16.80
N ASN A 166 1.84 3.49 16.46
CA ASN A 166 2.98 4.01 17.22
C ASN A 166 3.43 5.36 16.65
N TRP A 167 2.54 6.34 16.77
CA TRP A 167 2.70 7.67 16.17
C TRP A 167 3.97 8.41 16.62
N ARG A 168 4.40 8.19 17.86
CA ARG A 168 5.63 8.83 18.38
C ARG A 168 6.86 8.29 17.67
N LYS A 169 6.97 6.96 17.53
CA LYS A 169 8.06 6.35 16.77
C LYS A 169 7.97 6.73 15.30
N ALA A 170 6.78 6.69 14.69
CA ALA A 170 6.58 7.09 13.30
C ALA A 170 7.07 8.51 13.04
N ALA A 171 6.73 9.47 13.92
CA ALA A 171 7.18 10.85 13.81
C ALA A 171 8.70 11.00 13.94
N SER A 172 9.32 10.30 14.91
CA SER A 172 10.77 10.36 15.13
C SER A 172 11.54 9.85 13.91
N VAL A 173 11.21 8.64 13.42
CA VAL A 173 11.90 8.07 12.25
C VAL A 173 11.56 8.83 10.96
N GLY A 174 10.35 9.39 10.85
CA GLY A 174 9.95 10.24 9.73
C GLY A 174 10.80 11.50 9.61
N LYS A 175 11.14 12.14 10.75
CA LYS A 175 12.10 13.25 10.78
C LYS A 175 13.47 12.84 10.23
N SER A 176 13.99 11.70 10.68
CA SER A 176 15.27 11.18 10.18
C SER A 176 15.22 10.91 8.68
N ALA A 177 14.13 10.29 8.19
CA ALA A 177 13.94 10.04 6.76
C ALA A 177 13.99 11.33 5.93
N LEU A 178 13.32 12.39 6.39
CA LEU A 178 13.31 13.67 5.68
C LEU A 178 14.69 14.36 5.70
N ASN A 179 15.42 14.30 6.80
CA ASN A 179 16.77 14.88 6.87
C ASN A 179 17.70 14.22 5.83
N TYR A 180 17.72 12.88 5.77
CA TYR A 180 18.56 12.16 4.82
C TYR A 180 18.06 12.30 3.37
N LEU A 181 16.76 12.48 3.17
CA LEU A 181 16.22 12.80 1.84
C LEU A 181 16.76 14.15 1.32
N GLU A 182 16.83 15.17 2.16
CA GLU A 182 17.43 16.45 1.77
C GLU A 182 18.94 16.30 1.47
N GLU A 183 19.66 15.47 2.21
CA GLU A 183 21.08 15.19 1.97
C GLU A 183 21.34 14.41 0.68
N SER A 184 20.41 13.55 0.25
CA SER A 184 20.52 12.82 -1.03
C SER A 184 20.13 13.67 -2.24
N ARG A 185 19.44 14.78 -2.02
CA ARG A 185 18.94 15.65 -3.07
C ARG A 185 20.08 16.26 -3.91
N GLY A 186 19.78 16.49 -5.19
CA GLY A 186 20.75 17.04 -6.14
C GLY A 186 21.68 16.00 -6.75
N ASN A 187 21.63 14.76 -6.29
CA ASN A 187 22.45 13.65 -6.77
C ASN A 187 21.69 12.69 -7.70
N HIS A 188 20.59 13.13 -8.31
CA HIS A 188 19.74 12.31 -9.20
C HIS A 188 20.48 11.75 -10.42
N ASN A 189 21.58 12.37 -10.81
CA ASN A 189 22.45 11.89 -11.87
C ASN A 189 23.24 10.63 -11.51
N LEU A 190 23.36 10.30 -10.22
CA LEU A 190 24.03 9.06 -9.78
C LEU A 190 23.17 7.83 -10.04
N SER A 191 21.86 7.93 -9.77
CA SER A 191 20.92 6.84 -10.02
C SER A 191 19.48 7.36 -10.06
N PRO A 192 18.59 6.82 -10.94
CA PRO A 192 17.15 7.09 -10.93
C PRO A 192 16.47 6.76 -9.60
N GLU A 193 17.06 5.87 -8.80
CA GLU A 193 16.53 5.49 -7.47
C GLU A 193 16.39 6.69 -6.54
N LEU A 194 17.32 7.65 -6.61
CA LEU A 194 17.34 8.81 -5.73
C LEU A 194 16.17 9.77 -5.97
N VAL A 195 15.50 9.67 -7.11
CA VAL A 195 14.33 10.47 -7.44
C VAL A 195 13.08 10.02 -6.68
N PHE A 196 13.01 8.75 -6.24
CA PHE A 196 11.82 8.14 -5.65
C PHE A 196 11.34 8.89 -4.37
N GLY A 197 12.26 9.17 -3.47
CA GLY A 197 11.95 9.90 -2.23
C GLY A 197 11.46 11.34 -2.52
N ASP A 198 12.13 12.04 -3.43
CA ASP A 198 11.73 13.39 -3.85
C ASP A 198 10.35 13.40 -4.52
N ALA A 199 10.03 12.37 -5.29
CA ALA A 199 8.73 12.23 -5.93
C ALA A 199 7.59 12.13 -4.91
N LEU A 200 7.76 11.27 -3.91
CA LEU A 200 6.81 11.14 -2.80
C LEU A 200 6.71 12.44 -1.99
N TYR A 201 7.85 13.07 -1.69
CA TYR A 201 7.87 14.33 -0.98
C TYR A 201 7.11 15.43 -1.74
N ASN A 202 7.43 15.63 -3.02
CA ASN A 202 6.81 16.66 -3.86
C ASN A 202 5.28 16.47 -3.90
N TYR A 203 4.79 15.25 -4.02
CA TYR A 203 3.36 14.98 -4.03
C TYR A 203 2.71 15.22 -2.67
N PHE A 204 3.20 14.58 -1.61
CA PHE A 204 2.52 14.56 -0.33
C PHE A 204 2.69 15.84 0.49
N SER A 205 3.76 16.61 0.30
CA SER A 205 3.92 17.91 0.96
C SER A 205 2.90 18.96 0.51
N VAL A 206 2.26 18.75 -0.65
CA VAL A 206 1.13 19.56 -1.13
C VAL A 206 -0.20 18.92 -0.76
N TRP A 207 -0.35 17.62 -1.05
CA TRP A 207 -1.61 16.92 -0.84
C TRP A 207 -2.06 16.87 0.63
N VAL A 208 -1.11 16.68 1.57
CA VAL A 208 -1.44 16.57 3.00
C VAL A 208 -2.03 17.87 3.58
N PRO A 209 -1.43 19.06 3.43
CA PRO A 209 -2.02 20.29 3.96
C PRO A 209 -3.31 20.72 3.25
N GLU A 210 -3.55 20.27 2.01
CA GLU A 210 -4.81 20.50 1.30
C GLU A 210 -5.95 19.68 1.91
N ASN A 211 -5.70 18.40 2.23
CA ASN A 211 -6.71 17.48 2.74
C ASN A 211 -6.83 17.47 4.27
N TYR A 212 -5.79 17.91 4.97
CA TYR A 212 -5.75 18.03 6.44
C TYR A 212 -5.29 19.42 6.88
N PRO A 213 -6.17 20.45 6.75
CA PRO A 213 -5.81 21.84 7.06
C PRO A 213 -5.27 22.06 8.47
N ALA A 214 -5.67 21.24 9.45
CA ALA A 214 -5.17 21.32 10.82
C ALA A 214 -3.64 21.06 10.93
N LEU A 215 -3.03 20.43 9.93
CA LEU A 215 -1.60 20.17 9.89
C LEU A 215 -0.78 21.30 9.25
N ARG A 216 -1.41 22.29 8.61
CA ARG A 216 -0.73 23.40 7.93
C ARG A 216 0.30 24.15 8.80
N PRO A 217 0.00 24.48 10.08
CA PRO A 217 0.98 25.17 10.91
C PRO A 217 2.25 24.36 11.17
N LEU A 218 2.12 23.02 11.25
CA LEU A 218 3.24 22.11 11.46
C LEU A 218 4.05 21.90 10.18
N LEU A 219 3.41 22.04 9.03
CA LEU A 219 4.02 21.82 7.72
C LEU A 219 4.65 23.09 7.12
N TRP A 220 4.41 24.26 7.72
CA TRP A 220 4.90 25.54 7.21
C TRP A 220 6.42 25.65 7.16
N PHE A 221 7.12 24.94 8.03
CA PHE A 221 8.59 24.93 8.07
C PHE A 221 9.24 24.04 7.01
N PHE A 222 8.43 23.20 6.33
CA PHE A 222 8.95 22.32 5.28
C PHE A 222 9.01 23.04 3.95
N ARG A 223 9.94 22.60 3.10
CA ARG A 223 9.99 23.04 1.73
C ARG A 223 8.64 22.79 1.04
N LYS A 224 8.17 23.73 0.29
CA LYS A 224 6.99 23.54 -0.55
C LYS A 224 7.34 22.57 -1.69
N GLY A 225 6.57 21.52 -1.82
CA GLY A 225 6.66 20.60 -2.95
C GLY A 225 5.85 21.06 -4.16
N ASP A 226 5.83 20.21 -5.16
CA ASP A 226 5.05 20.39 -6.38
C ASP A 226 4.39 19.06 -6.72
N LYS A 227 3.05 19.01 -6.65
CA LYS A 227 2.26 17.79 -6.81
C LYS A 227 2.39 17.20 -8.23
N ASP A 228 2.38 18.04 -9.25
CA ASP A 228 2.51 17.63 -10.64
C ASP A 228 3.93 17.09 -10.93
N LEU A 229 4.93 17.76 -10.38
CA LEU A 229 6.31 17.30 -10.43
C LEU A 229 6.45 15.94 -9.74
N GLY A 230 5.85 15.76 -8.56
CA GLY A 230 5.85 14.49 -7.83
C GLY A 230 5.25 13.34 -8.64
N LEU A 231 4.11 13.56 -9.30
CA LEU A 231 3.50 12.56 -10.20
C LEU A 231 4.39 12.26 -11.42
N LYS A 232 4.99 13.29 -12.02
CA LYS A 232 5.92 13.12 -13.15
C LYS A 232 7.15 12.30 -12.73
N GLN A 233 7.75 12.64 -11.59
CA GLN A 233 8.89 11.92 -11.03
C GLN A 233 8.55 10.46 -10.68
N LEU A 234 7.36 10.18 -10.08
CA LEU A 234 6.93 8.80 -9.84
C LEU A 234 6.81 8.00 -11.14
N LYS A 235 6.26 8.60 -12.19
CA LYS A 235 6.21 7.98 -13.52
C LYS A 235 7.63 7.70 -14.06
N GLU A 236 8.52 8.66 -13.94
CA GLU A 236 9.92 8.50 -14.37
C GLU A 236 10.63 7.36 -13.64
N VAL A 237 10.51 7.29 -12.30
CA VAL A 237 11.06 6.22 -11.48
C VAL A 237 10.47 4.86 -11.86
N SER A 238 9.17 4.79 -12.12
CA SER A 238 8.48 3.56 -12.52
C SER A 238 8.95 2.97 -13.85
N TYR A 239 9.62 3.76 -14.70
CA TYR A 239 10.21 3.29 -15.96
C TYR A 239 11.73 3.10 -15.89
N ASN A 240 12.43 4.00 -15.21
CA ASN A 240 13.87 4.13 -15.31
C ASN A 240 14.66 3.53 -14.14
N ALA A 241 14.03 3.42 -12.94
CA ALA A 241 14.67 2.82 -11.78
C ALA A 241 14.69 1.29 -11.89
N PHE A 242 15.60 0.67 -11.15
CA PHE A 242 15.73 -0.78 -11.06
C PHE A 242 15.12 -1.31 -9.74
N TYR A 243 15.66 -0.87 -8.60
CA TYR A 243 15.25 -1.33 -7.27
C TYR A 243 13.91 -0.74 -6.82
N THR A 244 13.68 0.54 -7.09
CA THR A 244 12.46 1.25 -6.63
C THR A 244 11.32 1.27 -7.64
N ARG A 245 11.52 0.69 -8.85
CA ARG A 245 10.52 0.66 -9.93
C ARG A 245 9.16 0.16 -9.47
N THR A 246 9.12 -1.03 -8.87
CA THR A 246 7.86 -1.67 -8.46
C THR A 246 7.20 -0.90 -7.31
N GLU A 247 7.96 -0.40 -6.34
CA GLU A 247 7.43 0.46 -5.27
C GLU A 247 6.86 1.76 -5.84
N ALA A 248 7.53 2.38 -6.81
CA ALA A 248 7.02 3.58 -7.48
C ALA A 248 5.70 3.31 -8.22
N MET A 249 5.58 2.18 -8.92
CA MET A 249 4.34 1.74 -9.56
C MET A 249 3.21 1.54 -8.54
N VAL A 250 3.50 0.88 -7.41
CA VAL A 250 2.52 0.68 -6.33
C VAL A 250 2.03 2.02 -5.77
N TRP A 251 2.94 2.95 -5.50
CA TRP A 251 2.57 4.29 -5.02
C TRP A 251 1.78 5.07 -6.07
N LEU A 252 2.23 5.06 -7.32
CA LEU A 252 1.54 5.74 -8.42
C LEU A 252 0.13 5.19 -8.62
N MET A 253 -0.05 3.87 -8.68
CA MET A 253 -1.35 3.22 -8.77
C MET A 253 -2.29 3.64 -7.64
N ARG A 254 -1.79 3.65 -6.39
CA ARG A 254 -2.57 4.06 -5.22
C ARG A 254 -2.96 5.54 -5.26
N ILE A 255 -2.04 6.40 -5.63
CA ILE A 255 -2.27 7.84 -5.76
C ILE A 255 -3.34 8.11 -6.82
N LEU A 256 -3.16 7.56 -8.02
CA LEU A 256 -4.08 7.74 -9.13
C LEU A 256 -5.50 7.25 -8.78
N ASN A 257 -5.60 6.07 -8.15
CA ASN A 257 -6.90 5.53 -7.77
C ASN A 257 -7.57 6.29 -6.62
N SER A 258 -6.80 6.67 -5.57
CA SER A 258 -7.40 7.13 -4.31
C SER A 258 -7.46 8.64 -4.17
N TYR A 259 -6.62 9.40 -4.88
CA TYR A 259 -6.48 10.84 -4.71
C TYR A 259 -6.69 11.64 -5.99
N GLU A 260 -6.21 11.12 -7.13
CA GLU A 260 -6.33 11.81 -8.42
C GLU A 260 -7.58 11.37 -9.21
N ASN A 261 -8.28 10.34 -8.74
CA ASN A 261 -9.46 9.76 -9.40
C ASN A 261 -9.21 9.34 -10.86
N ASP A 262 -7.97 8.98 -11.20
CA ASP A 262 -7.57 8.46 -12.50
C ASP A 262 -7.53 6.93 -12.47
N GLN A 263 -8.72 6.33 -12.48
CA GLN A 263 -8.87 4.88 -12.38
C GLN A 263 -8.39 4.15 -13.63
N ILE A 264 -8.33 4.81 -14.79
CA ILE A 264 -7.87 4.17 -16.03
C ILE A 264 -6.37 3.96 -15.99
N GLN A 265 -5.58 4.98 -15.63
CA GLN A 265 -4.14 4.79 -15.45
C GLN A 265 -3.83 3.83 -14.29
N ALA A 266 -4.58 3.89 -13.18
CA ALA A 266 -4.43 2.95 -12.08
C ALA A 266 -4.69 1.49 -12.51
N LEU A 267 -5.69 1.25 -13.38
CA LEU A 267 -5.95 -0.06 -13.96
C LEU A 267 -4.79 -0.54 -14.81
N GLN A 268 -4.27 0.29 -15.72
CA GLN A 268 -3.13 -0.07 -16.57
C GLN A 268 -1.90 -0.47 -15.76
N ILE A 269 -1.61 0.25 -14.67
CA ILE A 269 -0.49 -0.09 -13.77
C ILE A 269 -0.78 -1.40 -13.04
N SER A 270 -1.99 -1.62 -12.55
CA SER A 270 -2.36 -2.87 -11.85
C SER A 270 -2.33 -4.08 -12.76
N GLU A 271 -2.71 -3.93 -14.04
CA GLU A 271 -2.61 -4.95 -15.08
C GLU A 271 -1.15 -5.33 -15.34
N TYR A 272 -0.29 -4.34 -15.56
CA TYR A 272 1.15 -4.58 -15.72
C TYR A 272 1.78 -5.29 -14.52
N LEU A 273 1.41 -4.87 -13.28
CA LEU A 273 1.93 -5.48 -12.06
C LEU A 273 1.50 -6.95 -11.90
N VAL A 274 0.25 -7.29 -12.21
CA VAL A 274 -0.23 -8.68 -12.11
C VAL A 274 0.33 -9.56 -13.23
N GLU A 275 0.54 -9.02 -14.42
CA GLU A 275 1.18 -9.73 -15.53
C GLU A 275 2.66 -10.01 -15.24
N SER A 276 3.38 -9.02 -14.69
CA SER A 276 4.80 -9.16 -14.34
C SER A 276 5.01 -10.07 -13.11
N TYR A 277 4.09 -10.04 -12.16
CA TYR A 277 4.18 -10.73 -10.87
C TYR A 277 2.89 -11.50 -10.56
N PRO A 278 2.56 -12.54 -11.35
CA PRO A 278 1.25 -13.21 -11.30
C PRO A 278 0.96 -13.90 -9.97
N ASN A 279 1.96 -14.16 -9.15
CA ASN A 279 1.76 -14.81 -7.85
C ASN A 279 1.61 -13.83 -6.68
N ASN A 280 1.61 -12.52 -6.94
CA ASN A 280 1.48 -11.52 -5.90
C ASN A 280 0.02 -11.27 -5.54
N PRO A 281 -0.44 -11.66 -4.32
CA PRO A 281 -1.84 -11.51 -3.93
C PRO A 281 -2.28 -10.05 -3.78
N TYR A 282 -1.35 -9.15 -3.44
CA TYR A 282 -1.63 -7.72 -3.33
C TYR A 282 -1.93 -7.12 -4.70
N PHE A 283 -1.11 -7.42 -5.73
CA PHE A 283 -1.34 -6.94 -7.10
C PHE A 283 -2.61 -7.53 -7.69
N HIS A 284 -2.82 -8.84 -7.48
CA HIS A 284 -4.01 -9.53 -7.95
C HIS A 284 -5.30 -8.93 -7.37
N ARG A 285 -5.31 -8.65 -6.07
CA ARG A 285 -6.42 -7.97 -5.38
C ARG A 285 -6.67 -6.57 -5.94
N TYR A 286 -5.60 -5.79 -6.17
CA TYR A 286 -5.73 -4.44 -6.75
C TYR A 286 -6.26 -4.48 -8.18
N TYR A 287 -5.78 -5.42 -9.00
CA TYR A 287 -6.27 -5.59 -10.37
C TYR A 287 -7.77 -5.92 -10.40
N ALA A 288 -8.22 -6.89 -9.60
CA ALA A 288 -9.64 -7.21 -9.44
C ALA A 288 -10.46 -5.98 -9.03
N ARG A 289 -9.95 -5.20 -8.09
CA ARG A 289 -10.58 -3.95 -7.64
C ARG A 289 -10.65 -2.90 -8.74
N MET A 290 -9.59 -2.71 -9.51
CA MET A 290 -9.57 -1.72 -10.60
C MET A 290 -10.54 -2.10 -11.72
N LEU A 291 -10.53 -3.36 -12.15
CA LEU A 291 -11.50 -3.87 -13.13
C LEU A 291 -12.94 -3.63 -12.66
N TYR A 292 -13.24 -3.96 -11.40
CA TYR A 292 -14.56 -3.72 -10.82
C TYR A 292 -14.91 -2.23 -10.81
N SER A 293 -13.98 -1.36 -10.40
CA SER A 293 -14.22 0.08 -10.24
C SER A 293 -14.49 0.81 -11.55
N VAL A 294 -13.89 0.36 -12.67
CA VAL A 294 -14.15 0.90 -14.00
C VAL A 294 -15.31 0.21 -14.74
N GLY A 295 -15.99 -0.76 -14.09
CA GLY A 295 -17.15 -1.45 -14.65
C GLY A 295 -16.83 -2.60 -15.60
N ARG A 296 -15.57 -3.06 -15.68
CA ARG A 296 -15.15 -4.24 -16.48
C ARG A 296 -15.51 -5.55 -15.77
N TYR A 297 -16.79 -5.74 -15.43
CA TYR A 297 -17.26 -6.85 -14.60
C TYR A 297 -17.05 -8.22 -15.23
N VAL A 298 -17.10 -8.34 -16.55
CA VAL A 298 -16.86 -9.60 -17.27
C VAL A 298 -15.43 -10.09 -17.06
N GLU A 299 -14.49 -9.17 -16.95
CA GLU A 299 -13.07 -9.48 -16.71
C GLU A 299 -12.76 -9.60 -15.20
N ALA A 300 -13.44 -8.82 -14.37
CA ALA A 300 -13.27 -8.90 -12.91
C ALA A 300 -13.72 -10.26 -12.34
N GLU A 301 -14.76 -10.88 -12.90
CA GLU A 301 -15.32 -12.14 -12.42
C GLU A 301 -14.31 -13.30 -12.42
N PRO A 302 -13.63 -13.63 -13.54
CA PRO A 302 -12.63 -14.70 -13.55
C PRO A 302 -11.44 -14.38 -12.63
N VAL A 303 -10.98 -13.15 -12.57
CA VAL A 303 -9.89 -12.71 -11.68
C VAL A 303 -10.26 -12.95 -10.20
N CYS A 304 -11.47 -12.56 -9.80
CA CYS A 304 -11.96 -12.80 -8.44
C CYS A 304 -12.08 -14.31 -8.13
N LYS A 305 -12.56 -15.12 -9.07
CA LYS A 305 -12.63 -16.59 -8.89
C LYS A 305 -11.25 -17.19 -8.75
N GLU A 306 -10.27 -16.71 -9.50
CA GLU A 306 -8.88 -17.17 -9.40
C GLU A 306 -8.29 -16.83 -8.03
N ILE A 307 -8.52 -15.64 -7.49
CA ILE A 307 -8.09 -15.28 -6.13
C ILE A 307 -8.65 -16.28 -5.11
N LEU A 308 -9.94 -16.61 -5.17
CA LEU A 308 -10.56 -17.58 -4.26
C LEU A 308 -9.95 -18.99 -4.42
N ALA A 309 -9.74 -19.46 -5.65
CA ALA A 309 -9.11 -20.76 -5.92
C ALA A 309 -7.68 -20.83 -5.37
N ARG A 310 -6.92 -19.75 -5.45
CA ARG A 310 -5.56 -19.67 -4.88
C ARG A 310 -5.55 -19.68 -3.35
N ILE A 311 -6.56 -19.07 -2.70
CA ILE A 311 -6.76 -19.18 -1.26
C ILE A 311 -7.08 -20.65 -0.88
N ASP A 312 -8.01 -21.29 -1.60
CA ASP A 312 -8.40 -22.67 -1.34
C ASP A 312 -7.23 -23.66 -1.53
N SER A 313 -6.30 -23.35 -2.44
CA SER A 313 -5.06 -24.14 -2.64
C SER A 313 -3.97 -23.87 -1.62
N GLY A 314 -4.13 -22.90 -0.71
CA GLY A 314 -3.12 -22.51 0.28
C GLY A 314 -1.90 -21.82 -0.32
N MET A 315 -2.06 -21.12 -1.45
CA MET A 315 -0.96 -20.42 -2.11
C MET A 315 -0.43 -19.29 -1.24
N THR A 316 0.90 -19.16 -1.14
CA THR A 316 1.60 -18.17 -0.30
C THR A 316 1.05 -16.76 -0.47
N GLY A 317 0.66 -16.13 0.65
CA GLY A 317 0.15 -14.76 0.71
C GLY A 317 -1.32 -14.59 0.28
N TYR A 318 -1.95 -15.63 -0.32
CA TYR A 318 -3.38 -15.62 -0.61
C TYR A 318 -4.16 -16.03 0.64
N GLU A 319 -4.89 -15.11 1.22
CA GLU A 319 -5.57 -15.27 2.52
C GLU A 319 -6.88 -14.43 2.58
N ALA A 320 -7.54 -14.46 3.73
CA ALA A 320 -8.86 -13.87 3.94
C ALA A 320 -8.98 -12.39 3.56
N THR A 321 -7.88 -11.59 3.63
CA THR A 321 -7.92 -10.19 3.18
C THR A 321 -8.23 -10.10 1.69
N SER A 322 -7.54 -10.88 0.84
CA SER A 322 -7.80 -10.93 -0.60
C SER A 322 -9.13 -11.59 -0.92
N GLY A 323 -9.49 -12.64 -0.16
CA GLY A 323 -10.76 -13.36 -0.27
C GLY A 323 -11.97 -12.47 -0.04
N ARG A 324 -11.91 -11.61 0.96
CA ARG A 324 -12.96 -10.65 1.27
C ARG A 324 -13.29 -9.73 0.09
N TYR A 325 -12.26 -9.20 -0.59
CA TYR A 325 -12.44 -8.35 -1.77
C TYR A 325 -13.07 -9.14 -2.92
N ALA A 326 -12.48 -10.28 -3.25
CA ALA A 326 -12.93 -11.12 -4.36
C ALA A 326 -14.38 -11.60 -4.16
N ALA A 327 -14.71 -12.09 -2.97
CA ALA A 327 -16.06 -12.54 -2.64
C ALA A 327 -17.07 -11.38 -2.70
N PHE A 328 -16.74 -10.19 -2.19
CA PHE A 328 -17.62 -9.04 -2.29
C PHE A 328 -17.92 -8.66 -3.76
N PHE A 329 -16.89 -8.57 -4.60
CA PHE A 329 -17.09 -8.21 -6.01
C PHE A 329 -17.90 -9.28 -6.76
N LEU A 330 -17.66 -10.58 -6.50
CA LEU A 330 -18.48 -11.65 -7.06
C LEU A 330 -19.94 -11.55 -6.60
N GLY A 331 -20.19 -11.25 -5.33
CA GLY A 331 -21.53 -11.00 -4.82
C GLY A 331 -22.24 -9.89 -5.60
N GLN A 332 -21.58 -8.75 -5.79
CA GLN A 332 -22.13 -7.61 -6.56
C GLN A 332 -22.37 -7.97 -8.06
N ILE A 333 -21.44 -8.69 -8.67
CA ILE A 333 -21.55 -9.14 -10.07
C ILE A 333 -22.75 -10.08 -10.24
N HIS A 334 -22.92 -11.07 -9.37
CA HIS A 334 -24.03 -12.02 -9.43
C HIS A 334 -25.36 -11.34 -9.09
N GLU A 335 -25.39 -10.42 -8.14
CA GLU A 335 -26.59 -9.62 -7.84
C GLU A 335 -27.02 -8.80 -9.04
N SER A 336 -26.08 -8.16 -9.75
CA SER A 336 -26.37 -7.40 -10.98
C SER A 336 -26.95 -8.28 -12.11
N LYS A 337 -26.57 -9.55 -12.14
CA LYS A 337 -27.11 -10.58 -13.06
C LYS A 337 -28.42 -11.20 -12.55
N ARG A 338 -28.94 -10.78 -11.39
CA ARG A 338 -30.11 -11.34 -10.71
C ARG A 338 -29.97 -12.79 -10.27
N ASN A 339 -28.74 -13.28 -10.15
CA ASN A 339 -28.42 -14.59 -9.59
C ASN A 339 -28.33 -14.48 -8.06
N LEU A 340 -29.48 -14.27 -7.40
CA LEU A 340 -29.53 -13.87 -5.99
C LEU A 340 -28.98 -14.94 -5.04
N ASP A 341 -29.17 -16.21 -5.35
CA ASP A 341 -28.65 -17.32 -4.51
C ASP A 341 -27.11 -17.37 -4.56
N GLU A 342 -26.52 -17.24 -5.75
CA GLU A 342 -25.06 -17.17 -5.87
C GLU A 342 -24.50 -15.87 -5.27
N ALA A 343 -25.18 -14.75 -5.47
CA ALA A 343 -24.79 -13.49 -4.84
C ALA A 343 -24.75 -13.61 -3.31
N LYS A 344 -25.77 -14.25 -2.71
CA LYS A 344 -25.85 -14.48 -1.26
C LYS A 344 -24.69 -15.33 -0.77
N LYS A 345 -24.35 -16.43 -1.45
CA LYS A 345 -23.19 -17.28 -1.11
C LYS A 345 -21.87 -16.49 -1.08
N TYR A 346 -21.64 -15.65 -2.08
CA TYR A 346 -20.42 -14.82 -2.14
C TYR A 346 -20.41 -13.73 -1.05
N TYR A 347 -21.54 -13.13 -0.74
CA TYR A 347 -21.62 -12.17 0.38
C TYR A 347 -21.39 -12.87 1.73
N GLU A 348 -21.94 -14.07 1.94
CA GLU A 348 -21.68 -14.86 3.13
C GLU A 348 -20.20 -15.25 3.24
N LEU A 349 -19.55 -15.57 2.12
CA LEU A 349 -18.11 -15.82 2.06
C LEU A 349 -17.30 -14.56 2.40
N CYS A 350 -17.72 -13.39 1.90
CA CYS A 350 -17.12 -12.10 2.27
C CYS A 350 -17.22 -11.84 3.77
N VAL A 351 -18.39 -12.11 4.37
CA VAL A 351 -18.62 -11.98 5.82
C VAL A 351 -17.69 -12.91 6.58
N LYS A 352 -17.59 -14.18 6.19
CA LYS A 352 -16.68 -15.16 6.79
C LYS A 352 -15.23 -14.68 6.80
N TYR A 353 -14.71 -14.27 5.65
CA TYR A 353 -13.34 -13.75 5.54
C TYR A 353 -13.12 -12.47 6.35
N ALA A 354 -14.11 -11.59 6.39
CA ALA A 354 -14.01 -10.37 7.20
C ALA A 354 -13.97 -10.67 8.71
N GLU A 355 -14.73 -11.67 9.17
CA GLU A 355 -14.73 -12.13 10.56
C GLU A 355 -13.40 -12.81 10.93
N GLU A 356 -12.84 -13.60 10.03
CA GLU A 356 -11.55 -14.27 10.21
C GLU A 356 -10.40 -13.29 10.49
N ILE A 357 -10.37 -12.15 9.78
CA ILE A 357 -9.34 -11.12 9.96
C ILE A 357 -9.79 -9.98 10.91
N GLY A 358 -10.93 -10.10 11.60
CA GLY A 358 -11.44 -9.07 12.49
C GLY A 358 -11.85 -7.75 11.81
N ALA A 359 -12.12 -7.75 10.47
CA ALA A 359 -12.50 -6.56 9.71
C ALA A 359 -14.03 -6.35 9.67
N VAL A 360 -14.66 -6.43 10.83
CA VAL A 360 -16.14 -6.45 11.00
C VAL A 360 -16.80 -5.07 11.02
N ASP A 361 -16.03 -4.02 10.99
CA ASP A 361 -16.44 -2.61 10.85
C ASP A 361 -16.16 -2.05 9.45
N SER A 362 -15.60 -2.86 8.54
CA SER A 362 -15.25 -2.45 7.19
C SER A 362 -16.46 -2.36 6.26
N GLY A 363 -16.35 -1.52 5.21
CA GLY A 363 -17.39 -1.35 4.21
C GLY A 363 -17.81 -2.65 3.52
N TYR A 364 -16.86 -3.52 3.16
CA TYR A 364 -17.16 -4.80 2.50
C TYR A 364 -18.01 -5.72 3.38
N TYR A 365 -17.68 -5.83 4.67
CA TYR A 365 -18.47 -6.59 5.64
C TYR A 365 -19.88 -6.02 5.79
N LEU A 366 -19.97 -4.73 6.09
CA LEU A 366 -21.25 -4.07 6.37
C LEU A 366 -22.19 -4.07 5.17
N PHE A 367 -21.66 -3.82 3.96
CA PHE A 367 -22.48 -3.86 2.74
C PHE A 367 -22.85 -5.29 2.32
N SER A 368 -21.99 -6.29 2.58
CA SER A 368 -22.38 -7.70 2.41
C SER A 368 -23.57 -8.07 3.29
N LEU A 369 -23.56 -7.68 4.56
CA LEU A 369 -24.71 -7.90 5.45
C LEU A 369 -25.97 -7.20 4.97
N ILE A 370 -25.85 -5.97 4.44
CA ILE A 370 -26.99 -5.25 3.84
C ILE A 370 -27.55 -6.01 2.65
N SER A 371 -26.70 -6.43 1.71
CA SER A 371 -27.13 -7.17 0.52
C SER A 371 -27.76 -8.53 0.86
N ILE A 372 -27.20 -9.27 1.84
CA ILE A 372 -27.83 -10.50 2.34
C ILE A 372 -29.22 -10.20 2.93
N GLY A 373 -29.36 -9.12 3.68
CA GLY A 373 -30.66 -8.67 4.22
C GLY A 373 -31.67 -8.35 3.11
N GLU A 374 -31.25 -7.65 2.06
CA GLU A 374 -32.09 -7.31 0.90
C GLU A 374 -32.52 -8.55 0.12
N ILE A 375 -31.60 -9.50 -0.09
CA ILE A 375 -31.91 -10.77 -0.75
C ILE A 375 -32.94 -11.55 0.06
N ASN A 376 -32.77 -11.67 1.39
CA ASN A 376 -33.74 -12.34 2.25
C ASN A 376 -35.11 -11.64 2.22
N GLN A 377 -35.14 -10.30 2.20
CA GLN A 377 -36.39 -9.54 2.06
C GLN A 377 -37.10 -9.83 0.73
N ALA A 378 -36.33 -9.86 -0.37
CA ALA A 378 -36.87 -10.20 -1.71
C ALA A 378 -37.41 -11.63 -1.79
N GLN A 379 -36.83 -12.55 -1.03
CA GLN A 379 -37.27 -13.95 -0.90
C GLN A 379 -38.40 -14.14 0.13
N GLY A 380 -38.94 -13.07 0.72
CA GLY A 380 -40.01 -13.13 1.71
C GLY A 380 -39.56 -13.41 3.15
N ASN A 381 -38.27 -13.63 3.40
CA ASN A 381 -37.69 -13.95 4.72
C ASN A 381 -37.50 -12.69 5.57
N LYS A 382 -38.59 -12.00 5.90
CA LYS A 382 -38.56 -10.68 6.62
C LYS A 382 -37.81 -10.76 7.97
N ALA A 383 -37.93 -11.88 8.71
CA ALA A 383 -37.26 -12.08 9.99
C ALA A 383 -35.71 -12.07 9.84
N GLU A 384 -35.20 -12.81 8.85
CA GLU A 384 -33.77 -12.85 8.57
C GLU A 384 -33.27 -11.49 8.03
N ALA A 385 -34.02 -10.85 7.14
CA ALA A 385 -33.69 -9.50 6.67
C ALA A 385 -33.53 -8.52 7.84
N LYS A 386 -34.48 -8.54 8.80
CA LYS A 386 -34.43 -7.71 10.00
C LYS A 386 -33.17 -8.02 10.83
N ARG A 387 -32.82 -9.28 11.02
CA ARG A 387 -31.62 -9.71 11.75
C ARG A 387 -30.33 -9.12 11.13
N TYR A 388 -30.17 -9.24 9.82
CA TYR A 388 -28.98 -8.70 9.14
C TYR A 388 -28.89 -7.19 9.23
N PHE A 389 -29.97 -6.45 9.04
CA PHE A 389 -29.95 -4.97 9.20
C PHE A 389 -29.67 -4.55 10.64
N GLN A 390 -30.11 -5.31 11.64
CA GLN A 390 -29.77 -5.07 13.05
C GLN A 390 -28.27 -5.32 13.31
N MET A 391 -27.67 -6.35 12.71
CA MET A 391 -26.22 -6.62 12.80
C MET A 391 -25.42 -5.42 12.28
N VAL A 392 -25.78 -4.88 11.12
CA VAL A 392 -25.12 -3.69 10.57
C VAL A 392 -25.22 -2.52 11.55
N ARG A 393 -26.40 -2.22 12.11
CA ARG A 393 -26.56 -1.14 13.08
C ARG A 393 -25.75 -1.31 14.36
N LYS A 394 -25.45 -2.54 14.74
CA LYS A 394 -24.62 -2.85 15.92
C LYS A 394 -23.14 -2.65 15.67
N LYS A 395 -22.69 -2.90 14.43
CA LYS A 395 -21.27 -2.91 14.05
C LYS A 395 -20.80 -1.59 13.44
N ALA A 396 -21.65 -0.92 12.65
CA ALA A 396 -21.30 0.31 11.96
C ALA A 396 -21.29 1.54 12.87
N ASP A 397 -20.42 2.50 12.62
CA ASP A 397 -20.48 3.82 13.24
C ASP A 397 -21.77 4.54 12.80
N ARG A 398 -22.35 5.33 13.71
CA ARG A 398 -23.60 6.09 13.45
C ARG A 398 -23.47 7.09 12.28
N LYS A 399 -22.24 7.51 11.96
CA LYS A 399 -21.94 8.41 10.84
C LYS A 399 -21.86 7.68 9.49
N ASP A 400 -21.68 6.37 9.51
CA ASP A 400 -21.51 5.57 8.29
C ASP A 400 -22.81 5.47 7.48
N GLU A 401 -22.65 5.42 6.16
CA GLU A 401 -23.77 5.21 5.25
C GLU A 401 -24.42 3.84 5.45
N ALA A 402 -23.63 2.81 5.77
CA ALA A 402 -24.16 1.49 6.09
C ALA A 402 -25.13 1.52 7.28
N PHE A 403 -24.79 2.28 8.36
CA PHE A 403 -25.68 2.47 9.49
C PHE A 403 -26.98 3.18 9.09
N LYS A 404 -26.88 4.27 8.33
CA LYS A 404 -28.03 5.05 7.87
C LYS A 404 -28.94 4.22 6.97
N ASP A 405 -28.33 3.43 6.07
CA ASP A 405 -29.07 2.56 5.15
C ASP A 405 -29.79 1.44 5.90
N ALA A 406 -29.10 0.72 6.78
CA ALA A 406 -29.72 -0.31 7.61
C ALA A 406 -30.86 0.23 8.47
N LYS A 407 -30.70 1.43 9.05
CA LYS A 407 -31.78 2.10 9.79
C LYS A 407 -33.00 2.39 8.92
N ARG A 408 -32.79 2.86 7.68
CA ARG A 408 -33.86 3.14 6.72
C ARG A 408 -34.61 1.87 6.33
N LYS A 409 -33.89 0.76 6.05
CA LYS A 409 -34.45 -0.53 5.68
C LYS A 409 -35.25 -1.17 6.82
N LEU A 410 -34.76 -1.11 8.05
CA LEU A 410 -35.52 -1.56 9.23
C LEU A 410 -36.85 -0.82 9.37
N LYS A 411 -36.83 0.52 9.22
CA LYS A 411 -38.06 1.33 9.30
C LYS A 411 -39.08 0.95 8.19
N ARG A 412 -38.63 0.58 6.99
CA ARG A 412 -39.51 0.12 5.91
C ARG A 412 -40.12 -1.25 6.24
N LEU A 413 -39.29 -2.21 6.69
CA LEU A 413 -39.78 -3.53 7.12
C LEU A 413 -40.85 -3.45 8.21
N GLU A 414 -40.70 -2.51 9.16
CA GLU A 414 -41.68 -2.30 10.25
C GLU A 414 -43.02 -1.69 9.74
N LYS A 415 -42.98 -0.96 8.62
CA LYS A 415 -44.19 -0.38 8.01
C LYS A 415 -44.91 -1.32 7.07
N GLY A 416 -44.32 -2.49 6.79
CA GLY A 416 -44.88 -3.47 5.85
C GLY A 416 -44.60 -3.19 4.38
N ASP A 417 -43.73 -2.20 4.09
CA ASP A 417 -43.32 -1.82 2.74
C ASP A 417 -42.20 -2.71 2.20
#